data_15486113fcd3ffa0c065ed5f6e3f3c34
#
_entry.id   15486113fcd3ffa0c065ed5f6e3f3c34
#
_cell.length_a   1.000
_cell.length_b   1.000
_cell.length_c   1.000
_cell.angle_alpha   90.00
_cell.angle_beta   90.00
_cell.angle_gamma   90.00
#
_symmetry.space_group_name_H-M   'P 1'
#
loop_
_entity.id
_entity.type
_entity.pdbx_description
1 polymer ?
#
loop_
_entity_poly.entity_id
_entity_poly.type
_entity_poly.pdbx_seq_one_letter_code
_entity_poly.pdbx_strand_id
1 'polypeptide(L)'
;NLISGQLPASEGTVLLDGQDLFVLDEDERAAVRALKVGFVFQSFQLLGNLNALENVMLPLELLGRNDARVQATEMLKRVGLGERLRHYPKVLSGGEQQRVALARAFVVRPAVLLADEPTGSLDFATGEKVMELMFELNREAGTTLVLVTHDSAIAARCDRQLQIEAGRLVI
;
A
#
# COMPACT_ATOMS: atom_id res chain seq x y z
N ASN A 1 -9.61 4.49 -6.58
CA ASN A 1 -9.07 4.94 -7.89
C ASN A 1 -9.18 6.47 -8.10
N LEU A 2 -10.27 7.14 -7.62
CA LEU A 2 -10.39 8.62 -7.69
C LEU A 2 -9.38 9.30 -6.76
N ILE A 3 -9.25 8.85 -5.52
CA ILE A 3 -8.34 9.41 -4.51
C ILE A 3 -6.88 9.30 -4.96
N SER A 4 -6.53 8.24 -5.68
CA SER A 4 -5.19 8.04 -6.22
C SER A 4 -4.93 8.77 -7.54
N GLY A 5 -5.95 9.43 -8.12
CA GLY A 5 -5.84 10.06 -9.43
C GLY A 5 -5.70 9.09 -10.61
N GLN A 6 -6.01 7.80 -10.42
CA GLN A 6 -6.04 6.81 -11.53
C GLN A 6 -7.22 7.03 -12.49
N LEU A 7 -8.32 7.55 -11.96
CA LEU A 7 -9.49 7.94 -12.75
C LEU A 7 -9.77 9.43 -12.53
N PRO A 8 -10.12 10.18 -13.58
CA PRO A 8 -10.54 11.56 -13.42
C PRO A 8 -11.89 11.61 -12.70
N ALA A 9 -12.08 12.61 -11.85
CA ALA A 9 -13.40 12.92 -11.30
C ALA A 9 -14.26 13.62 -12.36
N SER A 10 -15.57 13.36 -12.36
CA SER A 10 -16.50 14.10 -13.21
C SER A 10 -16.65 15.55 -12.73
N GLU A 11 -16.57 15.75 -11.41
CA GLU A 11 -16.62 17.07 -10.76
C GLU A 11 -15.80 17.04 -9.47
N GLY A 12 -15.36 18.22 -9.01
CA GLY A 12 -14.56 18.36 -7.79
C GLY A 12 -13.06 18.23 -8.02
N THR A 13 -12.30 18.29 -6.92
CA THR A 13 -10.83 18.25 -6.92
C THR A 13 -10.32 17.21 -5.93
N VAL A 14 -9.15 16.65 -6.20
CA VAL A 14 -8.40 15.83 -5.23
C VAL A 14 -7.05 16.48 -4.99
N LEU A 15 -6.84 16.92 -3.75
CA LEU A 15 -5.56 17.47 -3.31
C LEU A 15 -4.76 16.39 -2.60
N LEU A 16 -3.57 16.08 -3.11
CA LEU A 16 -2.60 15.21 -2.47
C LEU A 16 -1.41 16.06 -2.04
N ASP A 17 -1.20 16.20 -0.73
CA ASP A 17 -0.14 17.04 -0.17
C ASP A 17 -0.18 18.48 -0.73
N GLY A 18 -1.37 19.03 -0.84
CA GLY A 18 -1.63 20.38 -1.35
C GLY A 18 -1.60 20.53 -2.87
N GLN A 19 -1.28 19.48 -3.63
CA GLN A 19 -1.23 19.47 -5.08
C GLN A 19 -2.53 18.92 -5.67
N ASP A 20 -3.19 19.68 -6.54
CA ASP A 20 -4.38 19.19 -7.26
C ASP A 20 -3.96 18.19 -8.35
N LEU A 21 -4.45 16.95 -8.23
CA LEU A 21 -4.11 15.87 -9.15
C LEU A 21 -4.76 16.03 -10.53
N PHE A 22 -5.83 16.80 -10.64
CA PHE A 22 -6.58 16.91 -11.91
C PHE A 22 -6.15 18.05 -12.80
N VAL A 23 -5.27 18.94 -12.32
CA VAL A 23 -4.59 19.93 -13.18
C VAL A 23 -3.32 19.38 -13.82
N LEU A 24 -2.84 18.21 -13.36
CA LEU A 24 -1.67 17.52 -13.88
C LEU A 24 -2.03 16.69 -15.11
N ASP A 25 -1.09 16.56 -16.04
CA ASP A 25 -1.18 15.55 -17.09
C ASP A 25 -0.98 14.13 -16.54
N GLU A 26 -1.14 13.09 -17.38
CA GLU A 26 -1.07 11.70 -16.91
C GLU A 26 0.33 11.30 -16.45
N ASP A 27 1.38 11.78 -17.11
CA ASP A 27 2.77 11.48 -16.75
C ASP A 27 3.13 12.14 -15.41
N GLU A 28 2.73 13.39 -15.22
CA GLU A 28 2.88 14.11 -13.96
C GLU A 28 2.12 13.44 -12.81
N ARG A 29 0.87 13.02 -13.04
CA ARG A 29 0.09 12.25 -12.05
C ARG A 29 0.74 10.92 -11.72
N ALA A 30 1.25 10.21 -12.72
CA ALA A 30 1.95 8.94 -12.51
C ALA A 30 3.21 9.15 -11.65
N ALA A 31 3.97 10.21 -11.88
CA ALA A 31 5.14 10.56 -11.08
C ALA A 31 4.75 10.89 -9.61
N VAL A 32 3.69 11.65 -9.41
CA VAL A 32 3.17 11.94 -8.06
C VAL A 32 2.70 10.66 -7.36
N ARG A 33 1.96 9.79 -8.05
CA ARG A 33 1.53 8.49 -7.50
C ARG A 33 2.73 7.64 -7.09
N ALA A 34 3.72 7.49 -7.97
CA ALA A 34 4.91 6.69 -7.70
C ALA A 34 5.69 7.15 -6.47
N LEU A 35 5.71 8.46 -6.21
CA LEU A 35 6.45 9.06 -5.11
C LEU A 35 5.64 9.09 -3.81
N LYS A 36 4.34 9.39 -3.88
CA LYS A 36 3.54 9.79 -2.70
C LYS A 36 2.47 8.79 -2.30
N VAL A 37 2.14 7.81 -3.14
CA VAL A 37 1.03 6.88 -2.86
C VAL A 37 1.53 5.43 -2.81
N GLY A 38 1.31 4.78 -1.68
CA GLY A 38 1.46 3.33 -1.54
C GLY A 38 0.12 2.62 -1.74
N PHE A 39 0.16 1.41 -2.26
CA PHE A 39 -1.03 0.57 -2.46
C PHE A 39 -0.86 -0.80 -1.82
N VAL A 40 -1.89 -1.23 -1.11
CA VAL A 40 -2.03 -2.59 -0.58
C VAL A 40 -3.40 -3.13 -0.97
N PHE A 41 -3.43 -4.30 -1.60
CA PHE A 41 -4.64 -4.92 -2.13
C PHE A 41 -4.92 -6.26 -1.46
N GLN A 42 -6.16 -6.69 -1.49
CA GLN A 42 -6.62 -7.99 -1.01
C GLN A 42 -5.89 -9.16 -1.70
N SER A 43 -5.62 -9.07 -2.99
CA SER A 43 -4.97 -10.11 -3.81
C SER A 43 -3.45 -9.95 -3.91
N PHE A 44 -2.82 -9.22 -2.99
CA PHE A 44 -1.38 -8.95 -2.87
C PHE A 44 -0.76 -8.23 -4.08
N GLN A 45 -1.18 -8.53 -5.30
CA GLN A 45 -0.71 -7.99 -6.59
C GLN A 45 0.82 -7.97 -6.73
N LEU A 46 1.47 -9.05 -6.30
CA LEU A 46 2.89 -9.26 -6.51
C LEU A 46 3.15 -9.68 -7.95
N LEU A 47 4.28 -9.24 -8.49
CA LEU A 47 4.76 -9.69 -9.80
C LEU A 47 5.35 -11.09 -9.64
N GLY A 48 4.67 -12.09 -10.21
CA GLY A 48 4.99 -13.52 -10.03
C GLY A 48 6.34 -13.95 -10.62
N ASN A 49 6.88 -13.18 -11.56
CA ASN A 49 8.18 -13.37 -12.19
C ASN A 49 9.34 -12.69 -11.42
N LEU A 50 9.03 -11.94 -10.37
CA LEU A 50 9.99 -11.30 -9.47
C LEU A 50 9.96 -11.99 -8.10
N ASN A 51 11.13 -12.15 -7.46
CA ASN A 51 11.21 -12.62 -6.09
C ASN A 51 10.77 -11.52 -5.09
N ALA A 52 10.75 -11.84 -3.79
CA ALA A 52 10.33 -10.89 -2.75
C ALA A 52 11.17 -9.61 -2.76
N LEU A 53 12.50 -9.74 -2.86
CA LEU A 53 13.40 -8.59 -2.89
C LEU A 53 13.15 -7.71 -4.12
N GLU A 54 13.04 -8.30 -5.30
CA GLU A 54 12.80 -7.60 -6.56
C GLU A 54 11.44 -6.89 -6.57
N ASN A 55 10.39 -7.53 -6.02
CA ASN A 55 9.08 -6.87 -5.85
C ASN A 55 9.18 -5.60 -4.99
N VAL A 56 9.97 -5.60 -3.92
CA VAL A 56 10.13 -4.45 -3.02
C VAL A 56 11.11 -3.42 -3.59
N MET A 57 12.11 -3.84 -4.36
CA MET A 57 13.05 -2.94 -5.03
C MET A 57 12.39 -2.11 -6.13
N LEU A 58 11.44 -2.70 -6.86
CA LEU A 58 10.87 -2.14 -8.09
C LEU A 58 10.43 -0.66 -7.97
N PRO A 59 9.64 -0.24 -6.98
CA PRO A 59 9.25 1.16 -6.85
C PRO A 59 10.44 2.11 -6.63
N LEU A 60 11.48 1.67 -5.93
CA LEU A 60 12.69 2.46 -5.74
C LEU A 60 13.53 2.58 -7.02
N GLU A 61 13.60 1.51 -7.80
CA GLU A 61 14.30 1.49 -9.11
C GLU A 61 13.60 2.41 -10.11
N LEU A 62 12.27 2.39 -10.15
CA LEU A 62 11.48 3.31 -10.97
C LEU A 62 11.69 4.79 -10.59
N LEU A 63 12.00 5.07 -9.32
CA LEU A 63 12.39 6.40 -8.82
C LEU A 63 13.88 6.71 -9.02
N GLY A 64 14.65 5.84 -9.69
CA GLY A 64 16.09 6.03 -9.96
C GLY A 64 16.97 5.92 -8.70
N ARG A 65 16.52 5.25 -7.63
CA ARG A 65 17.27 5.13 -6.38
C ARG A 65 18.40 4.11 -6.50
N ASN A 66 19.63 4.55 -6.32
CA ASN A 66 20.82 3.68 -6.37
C ASN A 66 20.95 2.72 -5.17
N ASP A 67 20.26 3.01 -4.08
CA ASP A 67 20.25 2.26 -2.83
C ASP A 67 19.03 1.31 -2.70
N ALA A 68 18.28 1.08 -3.78
CA ALA A 68 17.05 0.30 -3.81
C ALA A 68 17.21 -1.07 -3.15
N ARG A 69 18.30 -1.80 -3.46
CA ARG A 69 18.56 -3.12 -2.88
C ARG A 69 18.76 -3.08 -1.36
N VAL A 70 19.45 -2.09 -0.86
CA VAL A 70 19.71 -1.94 0.59
C VAL A 70 18.40 -1.65 1.30
N GLN A 71 17.65 -0.64 0.85
CA GLN A 71 16.38 -0.26 1.46
C GLN A 71 15.35 -1.38 1.40
N ALA A 72 15.21 -2.07 0.27
CA ALA A 72 14.30 -3.21 0.13
C ALA A 72 14.68 -4.37 1.05
N THR A 73 15.97 -4.66 1.20
CA THR A 73 16.46 -5.70 2.12
C THR A 73 16.11 -5.37 3.58
N GLU A 74 16.36 -4.14 4.00
CA GLU A 74 16.04 -3.68 5.36
C GLU A 74 14.52 -3.72 5.62
N MET A 75 13.71 -3.28 4.65
CA MET A 75 12.26 -3.33 4.76
C MET A 75 11.74 -4.78 4.87
N LEU A 76 12.28 -5.71 4.07
CA LEU A 76 11.90 -7.13 4.16
C LEU A 76 12.31 -7.77 5.48
N LYS A 77 13.47 -7.43 6.03
CA LYS A 77 13.86 -7.86 7.39
C LYS A 77 12.86 -7.34 8.42
N ARG A 78 12.46 -6.08 8.30
CA ARG A 78 11.52 -5.42 9.19
C ARG A 78 10.15 -6.10 9.22
N VAL A 79 9.64 -6.55 8.05
CA VAL A 79 8.38 -7.31 7.97
C VAL A 79 8.55 -8.81 8.27
N GLY A 80 9.73 -9.23 8.79
CA GLY A 80 10.00 -10.61 9.18
C GLY A 80 10.27 -11.57 8.01
N LEU A 81 10.77 -11.06 6.88
CA LEU A 81 11.03 -11.83 5.66
C LEU A 81 12.52 -11.82 5.25
N GLY A 82 13.44 -11.55 6.18
CA GLY A 82 14.89 -11.53 5.90
C GLY A 82 15.44 -12.81 5.28
N GLU A 83 14.88 -13.97 5.65
CA GLU A 83 15.25 -15.28 5.10
C GLU A 83 14.48 -15.67 3.83
N ARG A 84 13.58 -14.78 3.35
CA ARG A 84 12.70 -15.02 2.20
C ARG A 84 13.02 -14.16 0.98
N LEU A 85 14.11 -13.39 0.98
CA LEU A 85 14.46 -12.40 -0.04
C LEU A 85 14.39 -12.94 -1.48
N ARG A 86 14.84 -14.19 -1.68
CA ARG A 86 14.93 -14.83 -3.00
C ARG A 86 13.71 -15.71 -3.34
N HIS A 87 12.71 -15.78 -2.45
CA HIS A 87 11.52 -16.59 -2.70
C HIS A 87 10.57 -15.86 -3.65
N TYR A 88 10.04 -16.61 -4.62
CA TYR A 88 9.01 -16.12 -5.54
C TYR A 88 7.63 -16.19 -4.89
N PRO A 89 6.66 -15.35 -5.31
CA PRO A 89 5.32 -15.33 -4.72
C PRO A 89 4.66 -16.70 -4.62
N LYS A 90 4.82 -17.56 -5.62
CA LYS A 90 4.22 -18.91 -5.69
C LYS A 90 4.63 -19.86 -4.55
N VAL A 91 5.74 -19.60 -3.86
CA VAL A 91 6.24 -20.42 -2.75
C VAL A 91 6.10 -19.74 -1.39
N LEU A 92 5.53 -18.55 -1.36
CA LEU A 92 5.22 -17.80 -0.15
C LEU A 92 3.77 -18.08 0.28
N SER A 93 3.54 -18.20 1.59
CA SER A 93 2.19 -18.23 2.16
C SER A 93 1.46 -16.91 1.89
N GLY A 94 0.12 -16.89 2.00
CA GLY A 94 -0.68 -15.67 1.82
C GLY A 94 -0.22 -14.53 2.74
N GLY A 95 0.02 -14.82 4.01
CA GLY A 95 0.53 -13.83 4.96
C GLY A 95 1.94 -13.34 4.64
N GLU A 96 2.82 -14.20 4.11
CA GLU A 96 4.15 -13.77 3.62
C GLU A 96 4.01 -12.89 2.38
N GLN A 97 3.14 -13.24 1.43
CA GLN A 97 2.86 -12.42 0.25
C GLN A 97 2.33 -11.03 0.63
N GLN A 98 1.39 -10.97 1.59
CA GLN A 98 0.87 -9.69 2.07
C GLN A 98 1.94 -8.84 2.77
N ARG A 99 2.85 -9.46 3.55
CA ARG A 99 3.99 -8.74 4.11
C ARG A 99 4.97 -8.22 3.05
N VAL A 100 5.19 -8.95 1.95
CA VAL A 100 5.94 -8.41 0.79
C VAL A 100 5.20 -7.22 0.17
N ALA A 101 3.87 -7.29 0.02
CA ALA A 101 3.07 -6.18 -0.50
C ALA A 101 3.14 -4.95 0.41
N LEU A 102 3.08 -5.13 1.74
CA LEU A 102 3.30 -4.06 2.71
C LEU A 102 4.69 -3.45 2.57
N ALA A 103 5.73 -4.29 2.53
CA ALA A 103 7.10 -3.83 2.35
C ALA A 103 7.27 -3.00 1.07
N ARG A 104 6.69 -3.46 -0.04
CA ARG A 104 6.69 -2.73 -1.32
C ARG A 104 6.00 -1.38 -1.24
N ALA A 105 4.88 -1.32 -0.52
CA ALA A 105 4.11 -0.08 -0.37
C ALA A 105 4.82 0.96 0.53
N PHE A 106 5.49 0.50 1.60
CA PHE A 106 6.14 1.39 2.57
C PHE A 106 7.59 1.76 2.24
N VAL A 107 8.27 1.01 1.35
CA VAL A 107 9.70 1.23 1.07
C VAL A 107 9.99 2.62 0.50
N VAL A 108 9.05 3.22 -0.21
CA VAL A 108 9.15 4.60 -0.75
C VAL A 108 8.76 5.67 0.27
N ARG A 109 8.32 5.30 1.46
CA ARG A 109 7.79 6.19 2.51
C ARG A 109 6.68 7.11 1.96
N PRO A 110 5.56 6.56 1.52
CA PRO A 110 4.51 7.32 0.87
C PRO A 110 3.85 8.31 1.84
N ALA A 111 3.33 9.42 1.31
CA ALA A 111 2.52 10.35 2.08
C ALA A 111 1.13 9.75 2.41
N VAL A 112 0.60 8.93 1.50
CA VAL A 112 -0.69 8.25 1.65
C VAL A 112 -0.55 6.76 1.32
N LEU A 113 -1.09 5.90 2.17
CA LEU A 113 -1.27 4.47 1.91
C LEU A 113 -2.75 4.20 1.64
N LEU A 114 -3.06 3.64 0.48
CA LEU A 114 -4.40 3.17 0.12
C LEU A 114 -4.43 1.66 0.30
N ALA A 115 -5.22 1.17 1.24
CA ALA A 115 -5.38 -0.25 1.54
C ALA A 115 -6.83 -0.69 1.26
N ASP A 116 -6.99 -1.66 0.35
CA ASP A 116 -8.29 -2.19 -0.04
C ASP A 116 -8.41 -3.64 0.43
N GLU A 117 -9.21 -3.86 1.47
CA GLU A 117 -9.43 -5.17 2.12
C GLU A 117 -8.12 -5.96 2.36
N PRO A 118 -7.12 -5.36 3.02
CA PRO A 118 -5.75 -5.89 3.03
C PRO A 118 -5.58 -7.28 3.66
N THR A 119 -6.59 -7.77 4.37
CA THR A 119 -6.60 -9.08 5.02
C THR A 119 -7.69 -10.02 4.52
N GLY A 120 -8.51 -9.59 3.55
CA GLY A 120 -9.67 -10.34 3.08
C GLY A 120 -9.38 -11.72 2.45
N SER A 121 -8.12 -11.99 2.07
CA SER A 121 -7.67 -13.29 1.54
C SER A 121 -6.92 -14.14 2.57
N LEU A 122 -6.87 -13.74 3.85
CA LEU A 122 -6.12 -14.39 4.91
C LEU A 122 -7.04 -15.03 5.93
N ASP A 123 -6.54 -16.06 6.62
CA ASP A 123 -7.20 -16.54 7.84
C ASP A 123 -7.14 -15.46 8.94
N PHE A 124 -8.05 -15.53 9.89
CA PHE A 124 -8.22 -14.51 10.93
C PHE A 124 -6.93 -14.23 11.70
N ALA A 125 -6.23 -15.26 12.17
CA ALA A 125 -5.03 -15.09 12.99
C ALA A 125 -3.85 -14.49 12.21
N THR A 126 -3.71 -14.85 10.94
CA THR A 126 -2.72 -14.25 10.04
C THR A 126 -3.10 -12.82 9.68
N GLY A 127 -4.39 -12.57 9.42
CA GLY A 127 -4.92 -11.23 9.14
C GLY A 127 -4.63 -10.24 10.26
N GLU A 128 -4.92 -10.61 11.51
CA GLU A 128 -4.61 -9.78 12.68
C GLU A 128 -3.14 -9.36 12.76
N LYS A 129 -2.21 -10.31 12.57
CA LYS A 129 -0.77 -10.01 12.58
C LYS A 129 -0.33 -9.07 11.47
N VAL A 130 -0.92 -9.23 10.28
CA VAL A 130 -0.66 -8.36 9.13
C VAL A 130 -1.21 -6.95 9.36
N MET A 131 -2.41 -6.85 9.97
CA MET A 131 -2.99 -5.55 10.34
C MET A 131 -2.17 -4.83 11.40
N GLU A 132 -1.73 -5.54 12.46
CA GLU A 132 -0.85 -4.96 13.48
C GLU A 132 0.42 -4.37 12.84
N LEU A 133 1.09 -5.17 11.99
CA LEU A 133 2.29 -4.74 11.28
C LEU A 133 2.01 -3.51 10.39
N MET A 134 0.88 -3.48 9.69
CA MET A 134 0.51 -2.35 8.83
C MET A 134 0.32 -1.07 9.65
N PHE A 135 -0.39 -1.13 10.78
CA PHE A 135 -0.57 0.02 11.67
C PHE A 135 0.74 0.47 12.32
N GLU A 136 1.64 -0.47 12.67
CA GLU A 136 2.98 -0.15 13.18
C GLU A 136 3.79 0.62 12.15
N LEU A 137 3.92 0.08 10.94
CA LEU A 137 4.65 0.73 9.83
C LEU A 137 4.06 2.10 9.50
N ASN A 138 2.71 2.20 9.48
CA ASN A 138 2.02 3.46 9.21
C ASN A 138 2.35 4.54 10.25
N ARG A 139 2.31 4.20 11.53
CA ARG A 139 2.62 5.11 12.63
C ARG A 139 4.05 5.62 12.56
N GLU A 140 4.99 4.72 12.28
CA GLU A 140 6.42 5.07 12.20
C GLU A 140 6.76 5.91 10.97
N ALA A 141 6.10 5.64 9.83
CA ALA A 141 6.29 6.41 8.61
C ALA A 141 5.59 7.78 8.66
N GLY A 142 4.62 7.98 9.57
CA GLY A 142 3.77 9.16 9.60
C GLY A 142 2.88 9.28 8.36
N THR A 143 2.52 8.14 7.75
CA THR A 143 1.73 8.07 6.52
C THR A 143 0.25 8.23 6.82
N THR A 144 -0.51 8.93 5.99
CA THR A 144 -1.97 8.94 6.07
C THR A 144 -2.52 7.62 5.51
N LEU A 145 -3.18 6.82 6.36
CA LEU A 145 -3.80 5.56 5.94
C LEU A 145 -5.26 5.79 5.52
N VAL A 146 -5.59 5.41 4.30
CA VAL A 146 -6.98 5.28 3.82
C VAL A 146 -7.27 3.79 3.65
N LEU A 147 -8.08 3.26 4.54
CA LEU A 147 -8.41 1.84 4.62
C LEU A 147 -9.86 1.60 4.18
N VAL A 148 -10.05 0.75 3.18
CA VAL A 148 -11.36 0.22 2.80
C VAL A 148 -11.51 -1.14 3.47
N THR A 149 -12.56 -1.30 4.27
CA THR A 149 -12.87 -2.56 4.95
C THR A 149 -14.35 -2.67 5.27
N HIS A 150 -14.86 -3.88 5.33
CA HIS A 150 -16.18 -4.20 5.86
C HIS A 150 -16.11 -4.70 7.33
N ASP A 151 -14.91 -4.86 7.89
CA ASP A 151 -14.71 -5.27 9.28
C ASP A 151 -14.79 -4.06 10.21
N SER A 152 -15.85 -4.04 11.04
CA SER A 152 -16.10 -2.96 12.00
C SER A 152 -15.03 -2.87 13.11
N ALA A 153 -14.40 -3.99 13.49
CA ALA A 153 -13.35 -3.99 14.51
C ALA A 153 -12.07 -3.33 13.95
N ILE A 154 -11.75 -3.57 12.69
CA ILE A 154 -10.64 -2.89 12.00
C ILE A 154 -10.98 -1.41 11.80
N ALA A 155 -12.17 -1.08 11.33
CA ALA A 155 -12.61 0.30 11.12
C ALA A 155 -12.57 1.13 12.44
N ALA A 156 -12.92 0.53 13.58
CA ALA A 156 -12.86 1.19 14.89
C ALA A 156 -11.44 1.58 15.34
N ARG A 157 -10.39 1.10 14.68
CA ARG A 157 -8.99 1.44 14.95
C ARG A 157 -8.52 2.68 14.19
N CYS A 158 -9.35 3.21 13.28
CA CYS A 158 -9.05 4.41 12.50
C CYS A 158 -9.58 5.66 13.23
N ASP A 159 -8.88 6.78 13.07
CA ASP A 159 -9.26 8.06 13.70
C ASP A 159 -10.59 8.62 13.16
N ARG A 160 -10.91 8.28 11.91
CA ARG A 160 -12.12 8.73 11.22
C ARG A 160 -12.70 7.61 10.37
N GLN A 161 -14.02 7.49 10.38
CA GLN A 161 -14.76 6.53 9.57
C GLN A 161 -15.70 7.27 8.61
N LEU A 162 -15.77 6.80 7.37
CA LEU A 162 -16.68 7.28 6.35
C LEU A 162 -17.48 6.08 5.85
N GLN A 163 -18.79 6.15 5.92
CA GLN A 163 -19.67 5.11 5.41
C GLN A 163 -20.14 5.48 4.00
N ILE A 164 -20.03 4.53 3.09
CA ILE A 164 -20.47 4.70 1.69
C ILE A 164 -21.54 3.66 1.39
N GLU A 165 -22.72 4.10 1.00
CA GLU A 165 -23.83 3.25 0.59
C GLU A 165 -24.31 3.66 -0.82
N ALA A 166 -24.42 2.68 -1.72
CA ALA A 166 -24.82 2.91 -3.11
C ALA A 166 -24.05 4.06 -3.81
N GLY A 167 -22.74 4.18 -3.51
CA GLY A 167 -21.87 5.21 -4.09
C GLY A 167 -22.02 6.61 -3.48
N ARG A 168 -22.74 6.74 -2.37
CA ARG A 168 -22.94 8.02 -1.66
C ARG A 168 -22.36 7.94 -0.26
N LEU A 169 -21.76 9.05 0.19
CA LEU A 169 -21.33 9.20 1.57
C LEU A 169 -22.58 9.30 2.47
N VAL A 170 -22.64 8.42 3.46
CA VAL A 170 -23.66 8.46 4.53
C VAL A 170 -23.00 9.10 5.75
N ILE A 171 -23.58 10.18 6.24
CA ILE A 171 -23.10 10.94 7.42
C ILE A 171 -23.87 10.46 8.66
#